data_7fc0868a025110fe7bcfc081e8219077
#
_entry.id   7fc0868a025110fe7bcfc081e8219077
#
_cell.length_a   1.000
_cell.length_b   1.000
_cell.length_c   1.000
_cell.angle_alpha   90.00
_cell.angle_beta   90.00
_cell.angle_gamma   90.00
#
_symmetry.space_group_name_H-M   'P 1'
#
loop_
_entity.id
_entity.type
_entity.pdbx_description
1 polymer ?
#
loop_
_entity_poly.entity_id
_entity_poly.type
_entity_poly.pdbx_seq_one_letter_code
_entity_poly.pdbx_strand_id
1 'polypeptide(L)'
;MRNNIEQLYEAGKRREGFVDMMRDPGFKAVVVDRDNKNLLIQMLNYILPQEARISDILSYHDREQTVDYAGAKKTFLDLVCVGDTGYTFNVEVQREVDDCFFQRCVYYGCGLYHEELLEGDYYDVLKPVYVIAFLGENFRHENESLWDRDNIISRYRMIEERTGEFAPSTIFVIFAELERFTKTLEECATEQDKLFFWFKNSWKYKQLPEEFTKDVFISDLANACLVAAFSKEKFNEYMSAMKNERDLLYRMKIHHDRGFAEGREEGEKKGREEGLAEGEKKGRAEGLAEGRKEGEMERNIAIARNLLAQGLAIETISQCVGLSIEELNAIK
;
A
#
# COMPACT_ATOMS: atom_id res chain seq x y z
N MET A 1 -8.66 7.20 9.60
CA MET A 1 -8.07 5.95 10.16
C MET A 1 -7.85 5.97 11.67
N ARG A 2 -7.28 7.03 12.28
CA ARG A 2 -6.96 7.06 13.72
C ARG A 2 -8.14 6.95 14.67
N ASN A 3 -9.25 7.59 14.32
CA ASN A 3 -10.43 7.58 15.21
C ASN A 3 -11.00 6.18 15.43
N ASN A 4 -10.73 5.23 14.54
CA ASN A 4 -11.26 3.89 14.64
C ASN A 4 -10.55 3.04 15.71
N ILE A 5 -9.20 2.96 15.73
CA ILE A 5 -8.50 2.11 16.71
C ILE A 5 -8.74 2.57 18.15
N GLU A 6 -8.77 3.89 18.38
CA GLU A 6 -9.04 4.43 19.70
C GLU A 6 -10.49 4.16 20.13
N GLN A 7 -11.44 4.33 19.22
CA GLN A 7 -12.85 4.01 19.47
C GLN A 7 -13.04 2.53 19.80
N LEU A 8 -12.43 1.63 19.04
CA LEU A 8 -12.48 0.19 19.26
C LEU A 8 -11.81 -0.20 20.59
N TYR A 9 -10.68 0.42 20.91
CA TYR A 9 -9.98 0.15 22.16
C TYR A 9 -10.82 0.58 23.37
N GLU A 10 -11.44 1.76 23.31
CA GLU A 10 -12.31 2.24 24.39
C GLU A 10 -13.63 1.45 24.47
N ALA A 11 -14.22 1.06 23.35
CA ALA A 11 -15.38 0.16 23.34
C ALA A 11 -15.01 -1.22 23.90
N GLY A 12 -13.84 -1.76 23.52
CA GLY A 12 -13.31 -3.01 24.05
C GLY A 12 -13.18 -2.99 25.57
N LYS A 13 -12.63 -1.92 26.16
CA LYS A 13 -12.56 -1.78 27.62
C LYS A 13 -13.91 -1.91 28.31
N ARG A 14 -15.00 -1.50 27.65
CA ARG A 14 -16.38 -1.62 28.14
C ARG A 14 -17.06 -2.93 27.73
N ARG A 15 -16.37 -3.79 27.01
CA ARG A 15 -16.90 -5.01 26.38
C ARG A 15 -18.14 -4.73 25.50
N GLU A 16 -18.10 -3.64 24.74
CA GLU A 16 -19.17 -3.23 23.84
C GLU A 16 -18.84 -3.52 22.37
N GLY A 17 -19.85 -3.81 21.58
CA GLY A 17 -19.75 -3.93 20.12
C GLY A 17 -19.01 -5.17 19.63
N PHE A 18 -18.67 -5.12 18.36
CA PHE A 18 -18.01 -6.19 17.64
C PHE A 18 -16.56 -5.82 17.31
N VAL A 19 -15.70 -6.83 17.20
CA VAL A 19 -14.32 -6.62 16.72
C VAL A 19 -14.31 -6.13 15.27
N ASP A 20 -13.27 -5.39 14.90
CA ASP A 20 -13.01 -5.08 13.49
C ASP A 20 -12.23 -6.24 12.86
N MET A 21 -12.89 -6.99 11.97
CA MET A 21 -12.31 -8.14 11.28
C MET A 21 -11.19 -7.75 10.31
N MET A 22 -11.09 -6.46 9.93
CA MET A 22 -10.01 -5.93 9.10
C MET A 22 -8.79 -5.49 9.91
N ARG A 23 -8.74 -5.84 11.19
CA ARG A 23 -7.58 -5.62 12.06
C ARG A 23 -7.06 -6.94 12.60
N ASP A 24 -5.73 -7.08 12.64
CA ASP A 24 -5.06 -8.27 13.12
C ASP A 24 -5.60 -8.78 14.48
N PRO A 25 -5.76 -7.95 15.53
CA PRO A 25 -6.33 -8.43 16.78
C PRO A 25 -7.77 -8.94 16.68
N GLY A 26 -8.61 -8.29 15.87
CA GLY A 26 -9.99 -8.68 15.66
C GLY A 26 -10.11 -9.97 14.86
N PHE A 27 -9.38 -10.07 13.76
CA PHE A 27 -9.32 -11.26 12.92
C PHE A 27 -8.84 -12.49 13.73
N LYS A 28 -7.70 -12.35 14.41
CA LYS A 28 -7.12 -13.42 15.21
C LYS A 28 -8.04 -13.87 16.35
N ALA A 29 -8.72 -12.95 17.00
CA ALA A 29 -9.68 -13.30 18.05
C ALA A 29 -10.85 -14.17 17.56
N VAL A 30 -11.20 -14.12 16.28
CA VAL A 30 -12.31 -14.89 15.70
C VAL A 30 -11.82 -16.16 15.02
N VAL A 31 -10.85 -16.05 14.10
CA VAL A 31 -10.53 -17.16 13.19
C VAL A 31 -9.48 -18.13 13.73
N VAL A 32 -8.65 -17.70 14.69
CA VAL A 32 -7.64 -18.58 15.31
C VAL A 32 -8.25 -19.46 16.40
N ASP A 33 -9.42 -19.08 16.89
CA ASP A 33 -10.16 -19.87 17.88
C ASP A 33 -10.65 -21.17 17.26
N ARG A 34 -10.19 -22.30 17.79
CA ARG A 34 -10.53 -23.64 17.29
C ARG A 34 -12.02 -23.95 17.40
N ASP A 35 -12.72 -23.31 18.32
CA ASP A 35 -14.17 -23.44 18.45
C ASP A 35 -14.91 -22.84 17.25
N ASN A 36 -14.26 -21.93 16.53
CA ASN A 36 -14.77 -21.28 15.33
C ASN A 36 -14.34 -21.98 14.02
N LYS A 37 -13.81 -23.22 14.07
CA LYS A 37 -13.32 -23.95 12.90
C LYS A 37 -14.33 -23.96 11.74
N ASN A 38 -15.60 -24.21 12.04
CA ASN A 38 -16.66 -24.24 11.03
C ASN A 38 -16.89 -22.89 10.35
N LEU A 39 -16.74 -21.80 11.10
CA LEU A 39 -16.81 -20.45 10.52
C LEU A 39 -15.67 -20.20 9.56
N LEU A 40 -14.45 -20.58 9.93
CA LEU A 40 -13.29 -20.46 9.05
C LEU A 40 -13.45 -21.27 7.75
N ILE A 41 -13.92 -22.52 7.84
CA ILE A 41 -14.21 -23.36 6.67
C ILE A 41 -15.20 -22.65 5.73
N GLN A 42 -16.30 -22.14 6.26
CA GLN A 42 -17.31 -21.44 5.45
C GLN A 42 -16.74 -20.15 4.83
N MET A 43 -16.01 -19.36 5.60
CA MET A 43 -15.33 -18.15 5.10
C MET A 43 -14.39 -18.47 3.94
N LEU A 44 -13.56 -19.51 4.09
CA LEU A 44 -12.65 -19.96 3.02
C LEU A 44 -13.43 -20.39 1.78
N ASN A 45 -14.47 -21.20 1.95
CA ASN A 45 -15.27 -21.73 0.85
C ASN A 45 -16.04 -20.67 0.06
N TYR A 46 -16.32 -19.49 0.63
CA TYR A 46 -16.86 -18.35 -0.12
C TYR A 46 -15.85 -17.68 -1.04
N ILE A 47 -14.55 -17.88 -0.80
CA ILE A 47 -13.47 -17.24 -1.56
C ILE A 47 -12.78 -18.23 -2.48
N LEU A 48 -12.61 -19.46 -2.04
CA LEU A 48 -11.93 -20.52 -2.77
C LEU A 48 -12.69 -20.90 -4.07
N PRO A 49 -11.97 -21.26 -5.13
CA PRO A 49 -12.58 -21.89 -6.29
C PRO A 49 -13.16 -23.27 -5.89
N GLN A 50 -14.10 -23.75 -6.67
CA GLN A 50 -14.86 -24.96 -6.32
C GLN A 50 -13.97 -26.19 -6.08
N GLU A 51 -12.91 -26.33 -6.86
CA GLU A 51 -11.95 -27.43 -6.78
C GLU A 51 -11.05 -27.41 -5.53
N ALA A 52 -10.97 -26.27 -4.84
CA ALA A 52 -10.17 -26.10 -3.62
C ALA A 52 -10.99 -26.01 -2.34
N ARG A 53 -12.30 -26.18 -2.43
CA ARG A 53 -13.18 -26.15 -1.26
C ARG A 53 -12.88 -27.31 -0.30
N ILE A 54 -13.01 -27.02 0.99
CA ILE A 54 -12.72 -27.94 2.08
C ILE A 54 -13.98 -28.23 2.91
N SER A 55 -14.03 -29.40 3.50
CA SER A 55 -15.08 -29.79 4.46
C SER A 55 -14.55 -29.88 5.89
N ASP A 56 -13.22 -29.97 6.06
CA ASP A 56 -12.58 -29.98 7.37
C ASP A 56 -11.19 -29.32 7.35
N ILE A 57 -10.72 -28.89 8.53
CA ILE A 57 -9.35 -28.46 8.78
C ILE A 57 -8.68 -29.53 9.65
N LEU A 58 -7.63 -30.13 9.13
CA LEU A 58 -6.92 -31.24 9.77
C LEU A 58 -5.90 -30.75 10.81
N SER A 59 -5.22 -29.65 10.49
CA SER A 59 -4.19 -29.08 11.37
C SER A 59 -4.05 -27.57 11.23
N TYR A 60 -3.50 -26.97 12.27
CA TYR A 60 -3.04 -25.57 12.27
C TYR A 60 -1.54 -25.58 12.47
N HIS A 61 -0.82 -24.75 11.73
CA HIS A 61 0.63 -24.60 11.83
C HIS A 61 1.01 -23.38 12.67
N ASP A 62 2.23 -23.41 13.20
CA ASP A 62 2.80 -22.25 13.88
C ASP A 62 2.92 -21.06 12.92
N ARG A 63 2.70 -19.88 13.46
CA ARG A 63 2.67 -18.62 12.68
C ARG A 63 4.06 -18.09 12.33
N GLU A 64 5.12 -18.56 13.02
CA GLU A 64 6.49 -18.15 12.76
C GLU A 64 7.13 -19.12 11.76
N GLN A 65 7.36 -18.65 10.54
CA GLN A 65 8.21 -19.37 9.59
C GLN A 65 9.67 -19.08 9.91
N THR A 66 10.42 -20.11 10.27
CA THR A 66 11.86 -20.04 10.44
C THR A 66 12.54 -20.62 9.20
N VAL A 67 13.33 -19.81 8.53
CA VAL A 67 14.20 -20.29 7.45
C VAL A 67 15.55 -20.63 8.06
N ASP A 68 16.04 -21.83 7.82
CA ASP A 68 17.19 -22.44 8.52
C ASP A 68 18.59 -21.84 8.19
N TYR A 69 18.70 -20.64 7.64
CA TYR A 69 19.99 -20.01 7.41
C TYR A 69 20.15 -18.66 8.12
N ALA A 70 21.34 -18.38 8.59
CA ALA A 70 21.65 -17.15 9.31
C ALA A 70 21.41 -15.92 8.42
N GLY A 71 20.54 -15.01 8.88
CA GLY A 71 20.18 -13.78 8.15
C GLY A 71 18.87 -13.86 7.36
N ALA A 72 18.19 -15.01 7.36
CA ALA A 72 16.85 -15.10 6.77
C ALA A 72 15.85 -14.21 7.53
N LYS A 73 14.94 -13.57 6.78
CA LYS A 73 13.89 -12.75 7.36
C LYS A 73 12.85 -13.67 8.01
N LYS A 74 12.68 -13.52 9.33
CA LYS A 74 11.55 -14.16 10.03
C LYS A 74 10.24 -13.62 9.50
N THR A 75 9.30 -14.52 9.25
CA THR A 75 7.98 -14.21 8.72
C THR A 75 6.92 -14.63 9.74
N PHE A 76 5.99 -13.74 10.02
CA PHE A 76 4.84 -14.03 10.89
C PHE A 76 3.59 -14.04 10.02
N LEU A 77 2.94 -15.20 9.98
CA LEU A 77 1.69 -15.43 9.25
C LEU A 77 0.50 -15.25 10.20
N ASP A 78 -0.61 -14.75 9.69
CA ASP A 78 -1.79 -14.53 10.55
C ASP A 78 -2.45 -15.84 10.93
N LEU A 79 -2.68 -16.71 9.95
CA LEU A 79 -3.25 -18.03 10.16
C LEU A 79 -2.76 -18.99 9.07
N VAL A 80 -2.25 -20.14 9.47
CA VAL A 80 -1.93 -21.25 8.54
C VAL A 80 -2.67 -22.50 8.97
N CYS A 81 -3.34 -23.17 8.02
CA CYS A 81 -4.03 -24.42 8.26
C CYS A 81 -3.96 -25.36 7.06
N VAL A 82 -4.16 -26.66 7.29
CA VAL A 82 -4.25 -27.70 6.26
C VAL A 82 -5.68 -28.23 6.23
N GLY A 83 -6.28 -28.19 5.04
CA GLY A 83 -7.62 -28.75 4.81
C GLY A 83 -7.61 -30.26 4.58
N ASP A 84 -8.79 -30.87 4.55
CA ASP A 84 -9.02 -32.30 4.27
C ASP A 84 -8.59 -32.71 2.86
N THR A 85 -8.44 -31.77 1.95
CA THR A 85 -7.81 -31.97 0.62
C THR A 85 -6.30 -32.16 0.69
N GLY A 86 -5.67 -31.90 1.83
CA GLY A 86 -4.23 -31.81 2.00
C GLY A 86 -3.63 -30.47 1.52
N TYR A 87 -4.45 -29.52 1.10
CA TYR A 87 -3.99 -28.20 0.68
C TYR A 87 -3.68 -27.33 1.88
N THR A 88 -2.62 -26.54 1.78
CA THR A 88 -2.21 -25.59 2.81
C THR A 88 -2.79 -24.21 2.51
N PHE A 89 -3.40 -23.60 3.50
CA PHE A 89 -4.00 -22.27 3.40
C PHE A 89 -3.30 -21.32 4.36
N ASN A 90 -2.73 -20.24 3.82
CA ASN A 90 -2.33 -19.07 4.60
C ASN A 90 -3.40 -18.01 4.44
N VAL A 91 -3.96 -17.53 5.54
CA VAL A 91 -5.02 -16.52 5.54
C VAL A 91 -4.52 -15.26 6.23
N GLU A 92 -4.52 -14.16 5.50
CA GLU A 92 -4.01 -12.86 5.91
C GLU A 92 -5.13 -11.82 5.93
N VAL A 93 -5.02 -10.85 6.81
CA VAL A 93 -5.83 -9.63 6.81
C VAL A 93 -4.93 -8.42 6.67
N GLN A 94 -5.17 -7.61 5.64
CA GLN A 94 -4.34 -6.45 5.37
C GLN A 94 -5.22 -5.21 5.17
N ARG A 95 -5.13 -4.25 6.10
CA ARG A 95 -5.93 -3.03 6.03
C ARG A 95 -5.42 -2.04 5.00
N GLU A 96 -4.11 -1.89 4.93
CA GLU A 96 -3.39 -1.04 3.97
C GLU A 96 -2.49 -1.94 3.11
N VAL A 97 -2.49 -1.72 1.81
CA VAL A 97 -1.77 -2.55 0.84
C VAL A 97 -0.54 -1.80 0.36
N ASP A 98 0.65 -2.32 0.64
CA ASP A 98 1.91 -1.77 0.13
C ASP A 98 2.25 -2.31 -1.27
N ASP A 99 3.11 -1.59 -2.00
CA ASP A 99 3.51 -1.94 -3.39
C ASP A 99 4.19 -3.30 -3.51
N CYS A 100 4.70 -3.87 -2.39
CA CYS A 100 5.37 -5.16 -2.35
C CYS A 100 4.49 -6.29 -1.81
N PHE A 101 3.19 -6.04 -1.59
CA PHE A 101 2.32 -7.02 -0.94
C PHE A 101 2.19 -8.33 -1.73
N PHE A 102 2.06 -8.25 -3.05
CA PHE A 102 2.00 -9.46 -3.89
C PHE A 102 3.26 -10.31 -3.78
N GLN A 103 4.45 -9.67 -3.85
CA GLN A 103 5.74 -10.36 -3.69
C GLN A 103 5.84 -11.01 -2.31
N ARG A 104 5.30 -10.34 -1.28
CA ARG A 104 5.25 -10.90 0.08
C ARG A 104 4.36 -12.14 0.14
N CYS A 105 3.18 -12.12 -0.49
CA CYS A 105 2.31 -13.29 -0.57
C CYS A 105 2.98 -14.46 -1.30
N VAL A 106 3.66 -14.20 -2.42
CA VAL A 106 4.43 -15.24 -3.13
C VAL A 106 5.54 -15.81 -2.24
N TYR A 107 6.27 -14.94 -1.54
CA TYR A 107 7.33 -15.36 -0.62
C TYR A 107 6.79 -16.27 0.50
N TYR A 108 5.64 -15.93 1.09
CA TYR A 108 4.97 -16.75 2.09
C TYR A 108 4.55 -18.12 1.53
N GLY A 109 3.94 -18.12 0.35
CA GLY A 109 3.55 -19.35 -0.33
C GLY A 109 4.73 -20.24 -0.64
N CYS A 110 5.87 -19.66 -1.09
CA CYS A 110 7.11 -20.41 -1.33
C CYS A 110 7.66 -21.05 -0.06
N GLY A 111 7.64 -20.33 1.06
CA GLY A 111 8.08 -20.86 2.36
C GLY A 111 7.23 -22.05 2.79
N LEU A 112 5.91 -21.93 2.77
CA LEU A 112 5.00 -23.02 3.12
C LEU A 112 5.13 -24.21 2.18
N TYR A 113 5.30 -23.97 0.88
CA TYR A 113 5.50 -25.02 -0.11
C TYR A 113 6.83 -25.78 0.09
N HIS A 114 7.87 -25.07 0.53
CA HIS A 114 9.16 -25.66 0.86
C HIS A 114 9.09 -26.54 2.13
N GLU A 115 8.35 -26.09 3.15
CA GLU A 115 8.18 -26.81 4.42
C GLU A 115 7.41 -28.13 4.29
N GLU A 116 6.68 -28.36 3.17
CA GLU A 116 5.96 -29.61 2.91
C GLU A 116 6.88 -30.79 2.57
N LEU A 117 8.14 -30.56 2.17
CA LEU A 117 9.09 -31.60 1.80
C LEU A 117 10.10 -31.85 2.92
N LEU A 118 10.22 -33.13 3.31
CA LEU A 118 11.28 -33.62 4.20
C LEU A 118 12.41 -34.27 3.39
N GLU A 119 13.55 -34.42 4.01
CA GLU A 119 14.69 -35.13 3.41
C GLU A 119 14.30 -36.56 3.03
N GLY A 120 14.41 -36.89 1.74
CA GLY A 120 14.06 -38.21 1.19
C GLY A 120 12.68 -38.29 0.56
N ASP A 121 11.84 -37.28 0.67
CA ASP A 121 10.55 -37.26 0.02
C ASP A 121 10.65 -37.04 -1.49
N TYR A 122 9.67 -37.55 -2.23
CA TYR A 122 9.52 -37.29 -3.67
C TYR A 122 8.65 -36.04 -3.88
N TYR A 123 8.86 -35.32 -4.98
CA TYR A 123 8.11 -34.09 -5.29
C TYR A 123 6.62 -34.30 -5.59
N ASP A 124 6.17 -35.53 -5.78
CA ASP A 124 4.76 -35.90 -6.03
C ASP A 124 3.87 -35.79 -4.76
N VAL A 125 4.49 -35.69 -3.57
CA VAL A 125 3.76 -35.44 -2.32
C VAL A 125 3.33 -34.00 -2.16
N LEU A 126 3.96 -33.05 -2.87
CA LEU A 126 3.67 -31.63 -2.78
C LEU A 126 2.21 -31.32 -3.14
N LYS A 127 1.57 -30.54 -2.31
CA LYS A 127 0.19 -30.09 -2.48
C LYS A 127 0.12 -28.59 -2.75
N PRO A 128 -0.97 -28.12 -3.34
CA PRO A 128 -1.20 -26.68 -3.53
C PRO A 128 -1.17 -25.91 -2.22
N VAL A 129 -0.54 -24.71 -2.27
CA VAL A 129 -0.57 -23.71 -1.23
C VAL A 129 -1.42 -22.52 -1.70
N TYR A 130 -2.39 -22.14 -0.91
CA TYR A 130 -3.26 -20.99 -1.15
C TYR A 130 -2.91 -19.87 -0.16
N VAL A 131 -2.44 -18.74 -0.66
CA VAL A 131 -2.27 -17.52 0.11
C VAL A 131 -3.49 -16.64 -0.14
N ILE A 132 -4.33 -16.49 0.88
CA ILE A 132 -5.60 -15.78 0.81
C ILE A 132 -5.48 -14.52 1.64
N ALA A 133 -5.76 -13.35 1.05
CA ALA A 133 -5.74 -12.09 1.77
C ALA A 133 -7.06 -11.33 1.64
N PHE A 134 -7.61 -10.91 2.78
CA PHE A 134 -8.67 -9.92 2.85
C PHE A 134 -8.05 -8.53 2.88
N LEU A 135 -8.34 -7.72 1.86
CA LEU A 135 -7.73 -6.42 1.67
C LEU A 135 -8.74 -5.30 1.97
N GLY A 136 -8.35 -4.37 2.83
CA GLY A 136 -9.14 -3.16 3.14
C GLY A 136 -9.05 -2.09 2.07
N GLU A 137 -7.98 -2.09 1.30
CA GLU A 137 -7.74 -1.25 0.12
C GLU A 137 -7.65 -2.12 -1.13
N ASN A 138 -7.89 -1.52 -2.30
CA ASN A 138 -7.74 -2.25 -3.56
C ASN A 138 -6.27 -2.57 -3.84
N PHE A 139 -6.01 -3.78 -4.33
CA PHE A 139 -4.72 -4.10 -4.92
C PHE A 139 -4.56 -3.31 -6.23
N ARG A 140 -3.37 -2.77 -6.49
CA ARG A 140 -3.07 -2.04 -7.71
C ARG A 140 -2.83 -3.02 -8.86
N HIS A 141 -3.77 -3.07 -9.80
CA HIS A 141 -3.64 -3.85 -11.03
C HIS A 141 -3.00 -3.02 -12.16
N GLU A 142 -2.24 -3.66 -13.06
CA GLU A 142 -1.65 -2.96 -14.21
C GLU A 142 -2.70 -2.37 -15.14
N ASN A 143 -3.83 -3.06 -15.30
CA ASN A 143 -4.95 -2.61 -16.13
C ASN A 143 -6.23 -2.50 -15.29
N GLU A 144 -6.37 -1.39 -14.58
CA GLU A 144 -7.54 -1.10 -13.73
C GLU A 144 -8.88 -1.12 -14.49
N SER A 145 -8.88 -0.90 -15.81
CA SER A 145 -10.12 -0.92 -16.60
C SER A 145 -10.77 -2.30 -16.72
N LEU A 146 -10.04 -3.37 -16.42
CA LEU A 146 -10.57 -4.74 -16.37
C LEU A 146 -11.22 -5.09 -15.02
N TRP A 147 -11.08 -4.21 -14.03
CA TRP A 147 -11.54 -4.44 -12.65
C TRP A 147 -12.72 -3.52 -12.33
N ASP A 148 -13.90 -4.10 -12.29
CA ASP A 148 -15.15 -3.41 -11.95
C ASP A 148 -15.56 -3.67 -10.48
N ARG A 149 -16.70 -3.08 -10.09
CA ARG A 149 -17.24 -3.20 -8.73
C ARG A 149 -17.69 -4.61 -8.36
N ASP A 150 -17.95 -5.46 -9.35
CA ASP A 150 -18.43 -6.81 -9.14
C ASP A 150 -17.27 -7.80 -9.02
N ASN A 151 -16.05 -7.36 -9.37
CA ASN A 151 -14.84 -8.18 -9.33
C ASN A 151 -14.07 -8.01 -8.03
N ILE A 152 -14.67 -8.49 -6.93
CA ILE A 152 -14.13 -8.35 -5.57
C ILE A 152 -13.01 -9.36 -5.29
N ILE A 153 -13.03 -10.51 -5.97
CA ILE A 153 -12.06 -11.60 -5.75
C ILE A 153 -11.14 -11.72 -6.97
N SER A 154 -9.85 -11.43 -6.76
CA SER A 154 -8.80 -11.69 -7.74
C SER A 154 -8.04 -12.97 -7.41
N ARG A 155 -7.77 -13.78 -8.44
CA ARG A 155 -7.08 -15.07 -8.29
C ARG A 155 -5.90 -15.16 -9.25
N TYR A 156 -4.72 -15.40 -8.68
CA TYR A 156 -3.46 -15.49 -9.41
C TYR A 156 -2.90 -16.90 -9.32
N ARG A 157 -2.42 -17.38 -10.47
CA ARG A 157 -1.77 -18.70 -10.60
C ARG A 157 -0.78 -18.72 -11.75
N MET A 158 0.12 -19.68 -11.78
CA MET A 158 1.08 -19.83 -12.87
C MET A 158 0.37 -20.37 -14.13
N ILE A 159 0.72 -19.80 -15.27
CA ILE A 159 0.22 -20.22 -16.60
C ILE A 159 1.40 -20.44 -17.54
N GLU A 160 1.21 -21.25 -18.55
CA GLU A 160 2.08 -21.28 -19.73
C GLU A 160 1.73 -20.06 -20.59
N GLU A 161 2.72 -19.22 -20.89
CA GLU A 161 2.52 -17.87 -21.43
C GLU A 161 1.84 -17.87 -22.81
N ARG A 162 2.17 -18.82 -23.67
CA ARG A 162 1.67 -18.87 -25.05
C ARG A 162 0.26 -19.46 -25.16
N THR A 163 -0.05 -20.48 -24.38
CA THR A 163 -1.32 -21.23 -24.47
C THR A 163 -2.34 -20.79 -23.43
N GLY A 164 -1.89 -20.13 -22.35
CA GLY A 164 -2.71 -19.83 -21.18
C GLY A 164 -3.04 -21.05 -20.33
N GLU A 165 -2.38 -22.20 -20.57
CA GLU A 165 -2.61 -23.43 -19.82
C GLU A 165 -2.13 -23.26 -18.36
N PHE A 166 -2.93 -23.73 -17.42
CA PHE A 166 -2.63 -23.63 -16.01
C PHE A 166 -1.62 -24.67 -15.56
N ALA A 167 -0.59 -24.24 -14.82
CA ALA A 167 0.35 -25.17 -14.20
C ALA A 167 -0.37 -26.01 -13.11
N PRO A 168 -0.12 -27.32 -13.03
CA PRO A 168 -0.62 -28.17 -11.96
C PRO A 168 0.09 -27.85 -10.64
N SER A 169 -0.57 -28.11 -9.52
CA SER A 169 -0.05 -28.08 -8.15
C SER A 169 1.01 -27.01 -7.87
N THR A 170 0.59 -25.82 -7.51
CA THR A 170 1.49 -24.69 -7.29
C THR A 170 0.98 -23.77 -6.19
N ILE A 171 1.60 -22.62 -6.08
CA ILE A 171 1.18 -21.54 -5.19
C ILE A 171 0.09 -20.73 -5.88
N PHE A 172 -1.01 -20.52 -5.17
CA PHE A 172 -2.13 -19.68 -5.58
C PHE A 172 -2.21 -18.48 -4.65
N VAL A 173 -2.44 -17.29 -5.22
CA VAL A 173 -2.71 -16.08 -4.45
C VAL A 173 -4.13 -15.63 -4.74
N ILE A 174 -4.90 -15.36 -3.68
CA ILE A 174 -6.30 -14.94 -3.79
C ILE A 174 -6.47 -13.68 -2.93
N PHE A 175 -6.95 -12.60 -3.54
CA PHE A 175 -7.31 -11.39 -2.82
C PHE A 175 -8.83 -11.21 -2.81
N ALA A 176 -9.37 -10.88 -1.65
CA ALA A 176 -10.71 -10.35 -1.48
C ALA A 176 -10.58 -8.83 -1.24
N GLU A 177 -10.81 -8.03 -2.28
CA GLU A 177 -10.60 -6.58 -2.32
C GLU A 177 -11.85 -5.86 -1.81
N LEU A 178 -11.97 -5.72 -0.49
CA LEU A 178 -13.20 -5.25 0.15
C LEU A 178 -13.51 -3.76 -0.11
N GLU A 179 -12.55 -2.96 -0.55
CA GLU A 179 -12.83 -1.59 -0.96
C GLU A 179 -13.78 -1.56 -2.17
N ARG A 180 -13.66 -2.52 -3.11
CA ARG A 180 -14.55 -2.67 -4.28
C ARG A 180 -15.96 -3.07 -3.87
N PHE A 181 -16.14 -3.69 -2.71
CA PHE A 181 -17.45 -4.05 -2.20
C PHE A 181 -18.20 -2.81 -1.71
N THR A 182 -19.21 -2.38 -2.48
CA THR A 182 -19.98 -1.16 -2.21
C THR A 182 -21.46 -1.41 -1.89
N LYS A 183 -21.89 -2.69 -1.83
CA LYS A 183 -23.28 -3.03 -1.50
C LYS A 183 -23.67 -2.55 -0.12
N THR A 184 -24.88 -2.03 -0.02
CA THR A 184 -25.52 -1.75 1.27
C THR A 184 -25.99 -3.04 1.93
N LEU A 185 -26.48 -2.96 3.17
CA LEU A 185 -26.98 -4.12 3.89
C LEU A 185 -28.15 -4.79 3.16
N GLU A 186 -29.06 -3.95 2.63
CA GLU A 186 -30.26 -4.38 1.91
C GLU A 186 -29.95 -5.03 0.55
N GLU A 187 -28.82 -4.68 -0.04
CA GLU A 187 -28.33 -5.24 -1.31
C GLU A 187 -27.57 -6.57 -1.14
N CYS A 188 -27.25 -6.97 0.09
CA CYS A 188 -26.55 -8.22 0.38
C CYS A 188 -27.48 -9.42 0.20
N ALA A 189 -27.53 -9.95 -1.02
CA ALA A 189 -28.41 -11.07 -1.38
C ALA A 189 -27.80 -12.45 -1.07
N THR A 190 -26.47 -12.58 -1.12
CA THR A 190 -25.76 -13.85 -0.90
C THR A 190 -25.05 -13.86 0.45
N GLU A 191 -24.73 -15.05 0.97
CA GLU A 191 -23.92 -15.22 2.17
C GLU A 191 -22.50 -14.63 1.99
N GLN A 192 -21.95 -14.71 0.79
CA GLN A 192 -20.68 -14.07 0.44
C GLN A 192 -20.79 -12.51 0.53
N ASP A 193 -21.88 -11.92 0.04
CA ASP A 193 -22.12 -10.46 0.19
C ASP A 193 -22.18 -10.07 1.66
N LYS A 194 -22.92 -10.85 2.49
CA LYS A 194 -23.04 -10.60 3.91
C LYS A 194 -21.71 -10.75 4.64
N LEU A 195 -20.90 -11.75 4.26
CA LEU A 195 -19.54 -11.93 4.78
C LEU A 195 -18.68 -10.70 4.51
N PHE A 196 -18.63 -10.22 3.27
CA PHE A 196 -17.84 -9.05 2.89
C PHE A 196 -18.34 -7.76 3.56
N PHE A 197 -19.66 -7.62 3.64
CA PHE A 197 -20.27 -6.52 4.38
C PHE A 197 -19.86 -6.53 5.84
N TRP A 198 -19.91 -7.70 6.50
CA TRP A 198 -19.56 -7.85 7.91
C TRP A 198 -18.09 -7.58 8.17
N PHE A 199 -17.18 -8.10 7.34
CA PHE A 199 -15.76 -7.79 7.42
C PHE A 199 -15.49 -6.29 7.37
N LYS A 200 -16.13 -5.59 6.46
CA LYS A 200 -15.93 -4.15 6.24
C LYS A 200 -16.57 -3.27 7.31
N ASN A 201 -17.64 -3.72 7.93
CA ASN A 201 -18.53 -2.85 8.71
C ASN A 201 -18.82 -3.31 10.14
N SER A 202 -18.45 -4.53 10.57
CA SER A 202 -18.80 -5.11 11.89
C SER A 202 -18.58 -4.14 13.05
N TRP A 203 -17.44 -3.48 13.07
CA TRP A 203 -17.03 -2.54 14.11
C TRP A 203 -17.92 -1.30 14.27
N LYS A 204 -18.77 -1.00 13.27
CA LYS A 204 -19.71 0.14 13.29
C LYS A 204 -20.98 -0.18 14.07
N TYR A 205 -21.26 -1.45 14.29
CA TYR A 205 -22.48 -1.90 14.92
C TYR A 205 -22.27 -2.18 16.41
N LYS A 206 -23.31 -1.91 17.19
CA LYS A 206 -23.38 -2.31 18.60
C LYS A 206 -24.22 -3.57 18.81
N GLN A 207 -25.13 -3.82 17.88
CA GLN A 207 -26.02 -4.98 17.85
C GLN A 207 -26.06 -5.51 16.40
N LEU A 208 -26.28 -6.82 16.25
CA LEU A 208 -26.45 -7.44 14.95
C LEU A 208 -27.69 -6.87 14.26
N PRO A 209 -27.57 -6.39 13.00
CA PRO A 209 -28.73 -5.97 12.21
C PRO A 209 -29.77 -7.07 12.08
N GLU A 210 -31.07 -6.70 12.11
CA GLU A 210 -32.16 -7.67 12.05
C GLU A 210 -32.15 -8.53 10.78
N GLU A 211 -31.70 -7.95 9.67
CA GLU A 211 -31.53 -8.61 8.37
C GLU A 211 -30.59 -9.83 8.46
N PHE A 212 -29.58 -9.75 9.34
CA PHE A 212 -28.60 -10.82 9.54
C PHE A 212 -29.01 -11.86 10.59
N THR A 213 -30.00 -11.58 11.43
CA THR A 213 -30.41 -12.52 12.50
C THR A 213 -31.00 -13.80 11.98
N LYS A 214 -31.51 -13.82 10.75
CA LYS A 214 -32.12 -15.00 10.10
C LYS A 214 -31.11 -15.89 9.38
N ASP A 215 -29.88 -15.41 9.21
CA ASP A 215 -28.79 -16.11 8.57
C ASP A 215 -27.90 -16.77 9.62
N VAL A 216 -27.88 -18.09 9.64
CA VAL A 216 -27.18 -18.86 10.68
C VAL A 216 -25.68 -18.57 10.65
N PHE A 217 -25.07 -18.59 9.47
CA PHE A 217 -23.63 -18.35 9.33
C PHE A 217 -23.23 -16.95 9.81
N ILE A 218 -23.96 -15.92 9.38
CA ILE A 218 -23.65 -14.53 9.78
C ILE A 218 -23.96 -14.29 11.26
N SER A 219 -25.03 -14.91 11.79
CA SER A 219 -25.34 -14.85 13.23
C SER A 219 -24.23 -15.46 14.06
N ASP A 220 -23.72 -16.63 13.67
CA ASP A 220 -22.61 -17.32 14.36
C ASP A 220 -21.31 -16.51 14.24
N LEU A 221 -21.01 -15.99 13.06
CA LEU A 221 -19.86 -15.11 12.84
C LEU A 221 -19.94 -13.83 13.70
N ALA A 222 -21.10 -13.20 13.76
CA ALA A 222 -21.33 -12.03 14.60
C ALA A 222 -21.17 -12.35 16.10
N ASN A 223 -21.70 -13.48 16.56
CA ASN A 223 -21.52 -13.93 17.93
C ASN A 223 -20.04 -14.17 18.27
N ALA A 224 -19.28 -14.76 17.34
CA ALA A 224 -17.82 -14.93 17.49
C ALA A 224 -17.07 -13.60 17.53
N CYS A 225 -17.59 -12.55 16.86
CA CYS A 225 -17.05 -11.19 16.85
C CYS A 225 -17.46 -10.35 18.07
N LEU A 226 -18.44 -10.79 18.87
CA LEU A 226 -19.01 -10.00 19.96
C LEU A 226 -18.04 -9.97 21.16
N VAL A 227 -17.48 -8.80 21.48
CA VAL A 227 -16.50 -8.63 22.57
C VAL A 227 -17.05 -9.05 23.92
N ALA A 228 -18.35 -8.82 24.15
CA ALA A 228 -19.01 -9.22 25.39
C ALA A 228 -19.07 -10.75 25.61
N ALA A 229 -19.01 -11.53 24.52
CA ALA A 229 -19.03 -12.98 24.55
C ALA A 229 -17.66 -13.63 24.83
N PHE A 230 -16.57 -12.84 24.79
CA PHE A 230 -15.23 -13.38 25.01
C PHE A 230 -15.03 -13.88 26.43
N SER A 231 -14.37 -15.03 26.57
CA SER A 231 -13.85 -15.49 27.86
C SER A 231 -12.91 -14.43 28.46
N LYS A 232 -12.60 -14.54 29.74
CA LYS A 232 -11.67 -13.61 30.38
C LYS A 232 -10.29 -13.65 29.74
N GLU A 233 -9.81 -14.83 29.39
CA GLU A 233 -8.51 -15.09 28.76
C GLU A 233 -8.47 -14.46 27.36
N LYS A 234 -9.42 -14.82 26.50
CA LYS A 234 -9.58 -14.29 25.13
C LYS A 234 -9.71 -12.76 25.13
N PHE A 235 -10.48 -12.22 26.08
CA PHE A 235 -10.63 -10.79 26.24
C PHE A 235 -9.30 -10.10 26.57
N ASN A 236 -8.52 -10.66 27.49
CA ASN A 236 -7.22 -10.10 27.88
C ASN A 236 -6.23 -10.15 26.73
N GLU A 237 -6.18 -11.24 25.95
CA GLU A 237 -5.36 -11.38 24.76
C GLU A 237 -5.75 -10.36 23.68
N TYR A 238 -7.04 -10.23 23.39
CA TYR A 238 -7.56 -9.25 22.44
C TYR A 238 -7.18 -7.82 22.85
N MET A 239 -7.41 -7.44 24.12
CA MET A 239 -7.09 -6.09 24.61
C MET A 239 -5.59 -5.82 24.63
N SER A 240 -4.76 -6.82 24.90
CA SER A 240 -3.29 -6.69 24.81
C SER A 240 -2.85 -6.48 23.37
N ALA A 241 -3.38 -7.25 22.43
CA ALA A 241 -3.08 -7.10 21.00
C ALA A 241 -3.54 -5.74 20.46
N MET A 242 -4.75 -5.28 20.80
CA MET A 242 -5.27 -3.94 20.46
C MET A 242 -4.40 -2.82 21.00
N LYS A 243 -3.89 -2.96 22.22
CA LYS A 243 -2.96 -2.00 22.80
C LYS A 243 -1.64 -1.95 22.01
N ASN A 244 -1.07 -3.11 21.70
CA ASN A 244 0.18 -3.21 20.96
C ASN A 244 0.05 -2.61 19.55
N GLU A 245 -1.04 -2.90 18.83
CA GLU A 245 -1.33 -2.31 17.53
C GLU A 245 -1.44 -0.78 17.60
N ARG A 246 -2.21 -0.27 18.57
CA ARG A 246 -2.35 1.17 18.81
C ARG A 246 -1.01 1.84 19.06
N ASP A 247 -0.18 1.26 19.94
CA ASP A 247 1.11 1.80 20.31
C ASP A 247 2.11 1.73 19.13
N LEU A 248 2.01 0.71 18.26
CA LEU A 248 2.76 0.61 17.02
C LEU A 248 2.38 1.72 16.04
N LEU A 249 1.08 1.88 15.77
CA LEU A 249 0.57 2.93 14.87
C LEU A 249 0.94 4.34 15.35
N TYR A 250 0.96 4.55 16.67
CA TYR A 250 1.40 5.81 17.26
C TYR A 250 2.89 6.08 17.00
N ARG A 251 3.75 5.07 17.19
CA ARG A 251 5.19 5.18 16.89
C ARG A 251 5.44 5.43 15.41
N MET A 252 4.79 4.68 14.53
CA MET A 252 4.92 4.86 13.08
C MET A 252 4.58 6.29 12.67
N LYS A 253 3.53 6.89 13.27
CA LYS A 253 3.18 8.30 13.00
C LYS A 253 4.27 9.25 13.44
N ILE A 254 4.81 9.10 14.65
CA ILE A 254 5.88 9.99 15.11
C ILE A 254 7.05 9.95 14.12
N HIS A 255 7.45 8.77 13.67
CA HIS A 255 8.52 8.62 12.69
C HIS A 255 8.19 9.26 11.34
N HIS A 256 6.95 9.05 10.86
CA HIS A 256 6.49 9.69 9.63
C HIS A 256 6.48 11.22 9.72
N ASP A 257 5.86 11.76 10.78
CA ASP A 257 5.74 13.21 10.99
C ASP A 257 7.14 13.86 11.11
N ARG A 258 8.08 13.17 11.77
CA ARG A 258 9.48 13.60 11.89
C ARG A 258 10.21 13.57 10.56
N GLY A 259 10.13 12.45 9.81
CA GLY A 259 10.78 12.34 8.49
C GLY A 259 10.23 13.36 7.49
N PHE A 260 8.91 13.64 7.54
CA PHE A 260 8.30 14.68 6.72
C PHE A 260 8.82 16.09 7.07
N ALA A 261 8.98 16.39 8.37
CA ALA A 261 9.52 17.67 8.81
C ALA A 261 10.99 17.85 8.38
N GLU A 262 11.82 16.83 8.60
CA GLU A 262 13.23 16.80 8.20
C GLU A 262 13.39 16.94 6.67
N GLY A 263 12.60 16.19 5.88
CA GLY A 263 12.63 16.26 4.42
C GLY A 263 12.20 17.64 3.88
N ARG A 264 11.21 18.28 4.52
CA ARG A 264 10.79 19.65 4.15
C ARG A 264 11.88 20.65 4.44
N GLU A 265 12.52 20.60 5.62
CA GLU A 265 13.61 21.51 5.98
C GLU A 265 14.81 21.37 5.04
N GLU A 266 15.19 20.12 4.72
CA GLU A 266 16.27 19.85 3.77
C GLU A 266 15.92 20.33 2.35
N GLY A 267 14.69 20.14 1.90
CA GLY A 267 14.21 20.64 0.60
C GLY A 267 14.20 22.17 0.52
N GLU A 268 13.74 22.86 1.57
CA GLU A 268 13.77 24.33 1.65
C GLU A 268 15.21 24.87 1.65
N LYS A 269 16.12 24.21 2.35
CA LYS A 269 17.54 24.59 2.37
C LYS A 269 18.19 24.41 1.01
N LYS A 270 18.04 23.26 0.37
CA LYS A 270 18.56 22.99 -0.98
C LYS A 270 18.00 23.97 -2.02
N GLY A 271 16.69 24.18 -2.03
CA GLY A 271 16.06 25.11 -2.95
C GLY A 271 16.55 26.56 -2.77
N ARG A 272 16.84 26.99 -1.53
CA ARG A 272 17.42 28.29 -1.25
C ARG A 272 18.86 28.39 -1.77
N GLU A 273 19.69 27.37 -1.54
CA GLU A 273 21.09 27.33 -1.98
C GLU A 273 21.17 27.32 -3.52
N GLU A 274 20.36 26.51 -4.19
CA GLU A 274 20.29 26.44 -5.66
C GLU A 274 19.78 27.74 -6.26
N GLY A 275 18.73 28.35 -5.68
CA GLY A 275 18.21 29.64 -6.14
C GLY A 275 19.20 30.78 -5.98
N LEU A 276 19.99 30.83 -4.91
CA LEU A 276 21.07 31.81 -4.73
C LEU A 276 22.18 31.61 -5.76
N ALA A 277 22.63 30.37 -5.97
CA ALA A 277 23.70 30.09 -6.95
C ALA A 277 23.28 30.41 -8.40
N GLU A 278 22.00 30.08 -8.75
CA GLU A 278 21.47 30.44 -10.08
C GLU A 278 21.29 31.95 -10.24
N GLY A 279 20.81 32.65 -9.20
CA GLY A 279 20.68 34.11 -9.19
C GLY A 279 22.02 34.83 -9.35
N GLU A 280 23.03 34.39 -8.59
CA GLU A 280 24.41 34.94 -8.75
C GLU A 280 24.98 34.70 -10.14
N LYS A 281 24.81 33.52 -10.71
CA LYS A 281 25.28 33.17 -12.05
C LYS A 281 24.60 34.03 -13.12
N LYS A 282 23.28 34.21 -13.04
CA LYS A 282 22.52 35.08 -13.97
C LYS A 282 22.93 36.52 -13.83
N GLY A 283 22.94 37.07 -12.62
CA GLY A 283 23.31 38.45 -12.37
C GLY A 283 24.76 38.78 -12.85
N ARG A 284 25.71 37.84 -12.65
CA ARG A 284 27.06 37.98 -13.13
C ARG A 284 27.15 37.96 -14.67
N ALA A 285 26.37 37.08 -15.32
CA ALA A 285 26.32 37.00 -16.79
C ALA A 285 25.69 38.25 -17.40
N GLU A 286 24.58 38.72 -16.84
CA GLU A 286 23.89 39.94 -17.27
C GLU A 286 24.77 41.20 -17.09
N GLY A 287 25.36 41.37 -15.88
CA GLY A 287 26.27 42.49 -15.63
C GLY A 287 27.53 42.51 -16.53
N LEU A 288 28.07 41.32 -16.85
CA LEU A 288 29.20 41.22 -17.79
C LEU A 288 28.78 41.56 -19.22
N ALA A 289 27.57 41.15 -19.64
CA ALA A 289 27.05 41.48 -20.97
C ALA A 289 26.72 42.98 -21.11
N GLU A 290 26.15 43.58 -20.08
CA GLU A 290 25.85 45.01 -20.02
C GLU A 290 27.11 45.86 -19.99
N GLY A 291 28.07 45.55 -19.12
CA GLY A 291 29.35 46.22 -19.05
C GLY A 291 30.18 46.13 -20.37
N ARG A 292 30.09 45.02 -21.12
CA ARG A 292 30.69 44.91 -22.45
C ARG A 292 30.05 45.87 -23.45
N LYS A 293 28.72 45.94 -23.50
CA LYS A 293 27.98 46.84 -24.37
C LYS A 293 28.29 48.30 -24.09
N GLU A 294 28.31 48.69 -22.81
CA GLU A 294 28.65 50.04 -22.39
C GLU A 294 30.10 50.40 -22.78
N GLY A 295 31.05 49.50 -22.48
CA GLY A 295 32.45 49.70 -22.85
C GLY A 295 32.70 49.75 -24.36
N GLU A 296 31.98 48.99 -25.17
CA GLU A 296 32.00 49.05 -26.63
C GLU A 296 31.44 50.40 -27.13
N MET A 297 30.34 50.87 -26.55
CA MET A 297 29.70 52.13 -26.88
C MET A 297 30.61 53.33 -26.54
N GLU A 298 31.20 53.35 -25.34
CA GLU A 298 32.16 54.38 -24.94
C GLU A 298 33.37 54.42 -25.84
N ARG A 299 33.94 53.26 -26.19
CA ARG A 299 35.04 53.15 -27.12
C ARG A 299 34.66 53.66 -28.50
N ASN A 300 33.50 53.32 -29.03
CA ASN A 300 33.04 53.77 -30.34
C ASN A 300 32.80 55.30 -30.38
N ILE A 301 32.27 55.85 -29.27
CA ILE A 301 32.11 57.29 -29.08
C ILE A 301 33.50 57.99 -29.09
N ALA A 302 34.49 57.47 -28.38
CA ALA A 302 35.86 58.01 -28.34
C ALA A 302 36.52 57.97 -29.70
N ILE A 303 36.37 56.87 -30.45
CA ILE A 303 36.88 56.75 -31.84
C ILE A 303 36.15 57.76 -32.75
N ALA A 304 34.82 57.88 -32.63
CA ALA A 304 34.05 58.82 -33.43
C ALA A 304 34.51 60.27 -33.23
N ARG A 305 34.74 60.69 -31.97
CA ARG A 305 35.29 62.03 -31.67
C ARG A 305 36.62 62.28 -32.31
N ASN A 306 37.54 61.33 -32.27
CA ASN A 306 38.85 61.43 -32.86
C ASN A 306 38.77 61.56 -34.41
N LEU A 307 37.91 60.78 -35.06
CA LEU A 307 37.71 60.81 -36.51
C LEU A 307 37.01 62.12 -36.99
N LEU A 308 36.03 62.61 -36.20
CA LEU A 308 35.42 63.92 -36.44
C LEU A 308 36.46 65.08 -36.35
N ALA A 309 37.35 65.05 -35.37
CA ALA A 309 38.42 66.02 -35.20
C ALA A 309 39.43 66.01 -36.36
N GLN A 310 39.59 64.87 -37.04
CA GLN A 310 40.43 64.70 -38.22
C GLN A 310 39.71 65.12 -39.52
N GLY A 311 38.45 65.53 -39.48
CA GLY A 311 37.69 66.04 -40.60
C GLY A 311 37.17 65.01 -41.60
N LEU A 312 37.02 63.73 -41.16
CA LEU A 312 36.38 62.67 -41.94
C LEU A 312 34.86 62.92 -42.12
N ALA A 313 34.31 62.45 -43.25
CA ALA A 313 32.91 62.57 -43.56
C ALA A 313 32.06 61.74 -42.53
N ILE A 314 30.94 62.28 -42.07
CA ILE A 314 30.15 61.74 -41.01
C ILE A 314 29.56 60.38 -41.39
N GLU A 315 29.25 60.14 -42.67
CA GLU A 315 28.74 58.87 -43.20
C GLU A 315 29.82 57.79 -43.10
N THR A 316 31.10 58.13 -43.36
CA THR A 316 32.21 57.19 -43.21
C THR A 316 32.48 56.84 -41.78
N ILE A 317 32.33 57.78 -40.85
CA ILE A 317 32.48 57.56 -39.41
C ILE A 317 31.36 56.63 -38.90
N SER A 318 30.12 56.88 -39.35
CA SER A 318 28.95 55.99 -38.97
C SER A 318 29.22 54.56 -39.36
N GLN A 319 29.73 54.29 -40.56
CA GLN A 319 30.08 52.93 -41.02
C GLN A 319 31.20 52.27 -40.20
N CYS A 320 32.18 53.05 -39.76
CA CYS A 320 33.36 52.57 -39.03
C CYS A 320 33.06 52.21 -37.58
N VAL A 321 32.19 53.01 -36.92
CA VAL A 321 31.96 52.86 -35.50
C VAL A 321 30.55 52.29 -35.16
N GLY A 322 29.66 52.10 -36.15
CA GLY A 322 28.34 51.57 -36.01
C GLY A 322 27.34 52.49 -35.26
N LEU A 323 27.68 53.79 -35.14
CA LEU A 323 26.77 54.78 -34.56
C LEU A 323 25.96 55.46 -35.69
N SER A 324 24.70 55.77 -35.39
CA SER A 324 23.87 56.53 -36.34
C SER A 324 24.33 57.94 -36.54
N ILE A 325 23.96 58.55 -37.68
CA ILE A 325 24.32 59.96 -38.00
C ILE A 325 23.75 60.92 -36.94
N GLU A 326 22.60 60.61 -36.37
CA GLU A 326 21.98 61.36 -35.26
C GLU A 326 22.83 61.34 -33.99
N GLU A 327 23.28 60.13 -33.58
CA GLU A 327 24.21 59.97 -32.46
C GLU A 327 25.58 60.69 -32.69
N LEU A 328 26.08 60.58 -33.87
CA LEU A 328 27.32 61.29 -34.22
C LEU A 328 27.18 62.81 -34.18
N ASN A 329 26.09 63.38 -34.60
CA ASN A 329 25.78 64.81 -34.48
C ASN A 329 25.62 65.26 -33.03
N ALA A 330 25.12 64.37 -32.12
CA ALA A 330 24.99 64.67 -30.68
C ALA A 330 26.36 64.67 -29.94
N ILE A 331 27.40 64.09 -30.52
CA ILE A 331 28.75 63.98 -29.91
C ILE A 331 29.71 65.09 -30.42
N LYS A 332 29.32 65.83 -31.47
CA LYS A 332 30.05 66.90 -32.05
C LYS A 332 30.04 68.12 -31.11
#